data_c60669cd8498ec6de125c4136d119a83
#
_entry.id   c60669cd8498ec6de125c4136d119a83
#
_cell.length_a   1.000
_cell.length_b   1.000
_cell.length_c   1.000
_cell.angle_alpha   90.00
_cell.angle_beta   90.00
_cell.angle_gamma   90.00
#
_symmetry.space_group_name_H-M   'P 1'
#
loop_
_entity.id
_entity.type
_entity.pdbx_description
1 polymer ?
#
loop_
_entity_poly.entity_id
_entity_poly.type
_entity_poly.pdbx_seq_one_letter_code
_entity_poly.pdbx_strand_id
1 'polypeptide(L)'
;RRQRQMCIRDRYKGDVYVHIGVVSEGRWQFVPAEWAENKDKCKMTLSEANIWSITLSPNIREWFGSGKTPVNQLGIVIRSADGSKKGIDTDSFIAVTDTKYEGFAPGEIKTAAVPADMVEGINIMDNSTVTLVLYDKDVNGNHKDFAHVVGDFNNWTLSNDEKSQMYRDDASGCWWITLAGLDAGKEYAFQYYVGTKEGEVIHLADAYTEKILDPDNDKDISASTYNENLVY
;
A
#
# COMPACT_ATOMS: atom_id res chain seq x y z
N ARG A 1 -8.46 -11.32 -8.13
CA ARG A 1 -9.30 -11.09 -9.34
C ARG A 1 -10.74 -11.47 -9.00
N ARG A 2 -11.63 -10.51 -8.76
CA ARG A 2 -13.08 -10.76 -8.69
C ARG A 2 -13.72 -10.17 -9.94
N GLN A 3 -14.17 -11.05 -10.82
CA GLN A 3 -15.01 -10.73 -11.96
C GLN A 3 -16.47 -10.69 -11.47
N ARG A 4 -17.17 -9.56 -11.65
CA ARG A 4 -18.62 -9.50 -11.43
C ARG A 4 -19.34 -9.53 -12.78
N GLN A 5 -20.27 -10.47 -12.90
CA GLN A 5 -21.19 -10.59 -14.01
C GLN A 5 -22.40 -9.67 -13.77
N MET A 6 -22.79 -8.91 -14.77
CA MET A 6 -24.00 -8.13 -14.77
C MET A 6 -24.80 -8.45 -16.04
N CYS A 7 -26.00 -8.98 -15.86
CA CYS A 7 -26.87 -9.35 -16.97
C CYS A 7 -27.69 -8.12 -17.40
N ILE A 8 -27.48 -7.64 -18.62
CA ILE A 8 -28.40 -6.73 -19.30
C ILE A 8 -29.51 -7.59 -19.89
N ARG A 9 -30.76 -7.38 -19.50
CA ARG A 9 -31.91 -8.26 -19.79
C ARG A 9 -32.28 -8.39 -21.26
N ASP A 10 -31.93 -7.42 -22.09
CA ASP A 10 -32.19 -7.48 -23.54
C ASP A 10 -30.84 -7.39 -24.27
N ARG A 11 -30.64 -8.28 -25.24
CA ARG A 11 -29.43 -8.38 -26.05
C ARG A 11 -29.08 -7.03 -26.71
N TYR A 12 -28.51 -6.13 -25.91
CA TYR A 12 -28.02 -4.87 -26.42
C TYR A 12 -26.86 -5.10 -27.37
N LYS A 13 -26.98 -4.58 -28.60
CA LYS A 13 -25.99 -4.81 -29.66
C LYS A 13 -25.04 -3.63 -29.89
N GLY A 14 -25.23 -2.54 -29.18
CA GLY A 14 -24.37 -1.37 -29.29
C GLY A 14 -23.17 -1.44 -28.36
N ASP A 15 -22.26 -0.49 -28.48
CA ASP A 15 -21.12 -0.35 -27.57
C ASP A 15 -21.58 0.03 -26.16
N VAL A 16 -20.96 -0.61 -25.18
CA VAL A 16 -21.23 -0.39 -23.76
C VAL A 16 -19.99 0.20 -23.10
N TYR A 17 -20.21 1.19 -22.28
CA TYR A 17 -19.17 1.89 -21.52
C TYR A 17 -19.50 1.85 -20.04
N VAL A 18 -18.44 1.84 -19.23
CA VAL A 18 -18.56 2.06 -17.81
C VAL A 18 -18.24 3.52 -17.48
N HIS A 19 -19.15 4.19 -16.78
CA HIS A 19 -18.84 5.40 -16.05
C HIS A 19 -18.45 4.98 -14.64
N ILE A 20 -17.20 5.18 -14.26
CA ILE A 20 -16.63 4.60 -13.06
C ILE A 20 -15.71 5.62 -12.39
N GLY A 21 -15.68 5.60 -11.08
CA GLY A 21 -14.79 6.47 -10.28
C GLY A 21 -14.52 5.90 -8.91
N VAL A 22 -13.52 6.43 -8.27
CA VAL A 22 -13.25 6.17 -6.86
C VAL A 22 -14.23 6.97 -6.02
N VAL A 23 -14.85 6.34 -5.03
CA VAL A 23 -15.76 7.02 -4.11
C VAL A 23 -15.09 7.18 -2.76
N SER A 24 -14.93 8.43 -2.35
CA SER A 24 -14.42 8.80 -1.03
C SER A 24 -15.30 9.89 -0.45
N GLU A 25 -15.70 9.74 0.79
CA GLU A 25 -16.59 10.68 1.50
C GLU A 25 -17.87 11.04 0.71
N GLY A 26 -18.42 10.04 0.01
CA GLY A 26 -19.63 10.21 -0.80
C GLY A 26 -19.43 10.98 -2.11
N ARG A 27 -18.20 11.27 -2.50
CA ARG A 27 -17.86 11.99 -3.74
C ARG A 27 -17.11 11.09 -4.72
N TRP A 28 -17.43 11.25 -5.99
CA TRP A 28 -16.71 10.58 -7.08
C TRP A 28 -15.42 11.35 -7.40
N GLN A 29 -14.31 10.64 -7.43
CA GLN A 29 -12.98 11.16 -7.74
C GLN A 29 -12.31 10.28 -8.79
N PHE A 30 -11.27 10.80 -9.44
CA PHE A 30 -10.49 10.08 -10.45
C PHE A 30 -11.34 9.41 -11.54
N VAL A 31 -12.41 10.07 -11.96
CA VAL A 31 -13.30 9.59 -13.02
C VAL A 31 -12.57 9.69 -14.38
N PRO A 32 -12.28 8.56 -15.05
CA PRO A 32 -11.45 8.58 -16.26
C PRO A 32 -12.12 9.24 -17.48
N ALA A 33 -13.44 9.23 -17.51
CA ALA A 33 -14.23 9.80 -18.61
C ALA A 33 -15.51 10.46 -18.08
N GLU A 34 -15.81 11.63 -18.58
CA GLU A 34 -17.08 12.29 -18.29
C GLU A 34 -18.27 11.51 -18.85
N TRP A 35 -19.48 11.81 -18.39
CA TRP A 35 -20.69 11.04 -18.76
C TRP A 35 -20.89 10.93 -20.27
N ALA A 36 -20.61 11.97 -21.02
CA ALA A 36 -20.78 12.00 -22.47
C ALA A 36 -19.55 11.50 -23.25
N GLU A 37 -18.47 11.19 -22.60
CA GLU A 37 -17.22 10.77 -23.25
C GLU A 37 -17.14 9.25 -23.42
N ASN A 38 -16.81 8.81 -24.63
CA ASN A 38 -16.58 7.39 -24.96
C ASN A 38 -15.08 7.11 -25.09
N LYS A 39 -14.36 7.06 -23.97
CA LYS A 39 -12.94 6.71 -23.96
C LYS A 39 -12.76 5.20 -24.06
N ASP A 40 -11.82 4.74 -24.87
CA ASP A 40 -11.51 3.31 -25.04
C ASP A 40 -11.19 2.61 -23.71
N LYS A 41 -10.53 3.33 -22.79
CA LYS A 41 -10.24 2.86 -21.44
C LYS A 41 -11.49 2.43 -20.66
N CYS A 42 -12.65 3.03 -20.95
CA CYS A 42 -13.94 2.76 -20.31
C CYS A 42 -14.86 1.85 -21.14
N LYS A 43 -14.42 1.45 -22.33
CA LYS A 43 -15.20 0.56 -23.20
C LYS A 43 -15.21 -0.86 -22.65
N MET A 44 -16.39 -1.45 -22.56
CA MET A 44 -16.55 -2.84 -22.11
C MET A 44 -16.46 -3.81 -23.29
N THR A 45 -15.97 -4.99 -23.04
CA THR A 45 -15.88 -6.08 -24.01
C THR A 45 -17.02 -7.06 -23.81
N LEU A 46 -17.72 -7.41 -24.88
CA LEU A 46 -18.77 -8.42 -24.88
C LEU A 46 -18.16 -9.82 -25.08
N SER A 47 -18.49 -10.75 -24.20
CA SER A 47 -18.16 -12.17 -24.39
C SER A 47 -19.26 -12.93 -25.13
N GLU A 48 -18.95 -14.15 -25.59
CA GLU A 48 -19.90 -15.06 -26.24
C GLU A 48 -21.12 -15.39 -25.37
N ALA A 49 -20.96 -15.38 -24.04
CA ALA A 49 -22.04 -15.61 -23.09
C ALA A 49 -22.92 -14.38 -22.84
N ASN A 50 -22.85 -13.34 -23.69
CA ASN A 50 -23.52 -12.06 -23.52
C ASN A 50 -23.19 -11.35 -22.19
N ILE A 51 -21.93 -11.47 -21.78
CA ILE A 51 -21.40 -10.85 -20.57
C ILE A 51 -20.48 -9.70 -20.96
N TRP A 52 -20.79 -8.53 -20.44
CA TRP A 52 -19.93 -7.36 -20.60
C TRP A 52 -18.90 -7.32 -19.50
N SER A 53 -17.64 -7.14 -19.86
CA SER A 53 -16.53 -7.09 -18.90
C SER A 53 -15.57 -5.95 -19.19
N ILE A 54 -14.92 -5.47 -18.16
CA ILE A 54 -13.80 -4.54 -18.23
C ILE A 54 -12.71 -5.01 -17.27
N THR A 55 -11.46 -4.87 -17.69
CA THR A 55 -10.30 -5.19 -16.85
C THR A 55 -9.61 -3.90 -16.45
N LEU A 56 -9.47 -3.71 -15.15
CA LEU A 56 -8.71 -2.59 -14.57
C LEU A 56 -7.26 -3.05 -14.41
N SER A 57 -6.40 -2.71 -15.37
CA SER A 57 -5.01 -3.20 -15.45
C SER A 57 -4.04 -2.03 -15.53
N PRO A 58 -2.83 -2.14 -14.94
CA PRO A 58 -2.26 -3.32 -14.26
C PRO A 58 -2.83 -3.54 -12.85
N ASN A 59 -3.21 -2.48 -12.16
CA ASN A 59 -3.91 -2.49 -10.87
C ASN A 59 -4.90 -1.33 -10.79
N ILE A 60 -5.73 -1.30 -9.76
CA ILE A 60 -6.79 -0.30 -9.61
C ILE A 60 -6.22 1.11 -9.46
N ARG A 61 -5.19 1.32 -8.66
CA ARG A 61 -4.62 2.65 -8.43
C ARG A 61 -4.03 3.25 -9.70
N GLU A 62 -3.24 2.49 -10.43
CA GLU A 62 -2.68 2.94 -11.72
C GLU A 62 -3.77 3.15 -12.77
N TRP A 63 -4.76 2.29 -12.78
CA TRP A 63 -5.87 2.43 -13.73
C TRP A 63 -6.63 3.74 -13.52
N PHE A 64 -6.89 4.15 -12.28
CA PHE A 64 -7.54 5.42 -11.96
C PHE A 64 -6.56 6.61 -11.95
N GLY A 65 -5.26 6.36 -11.84
CA GLY A 65 -4.27 7.41 -11.61
C GLY A 65 -4.42 8.04 -10.22
N SER A 66 -4.87 7.25 -9.23
CA SER A 66 -5.13 7.74 -7.87
C SER A 66 -3.85 7.94 -7.06
N GLY A 67 -2.69 7.49 -7.56
CA GLY A 67 -1.42 7.61 -6.88
C GLY A 67 -1.45 6.98 -5.50
N LYS A 68 -1.21 7.77 -4.48
CA LYS A 68 -1.23 7.34 -3.07
C LYS A 68 -2.62 7.33 -2.44
N THR A 69 -3.64 7.88 -3.12
CA THR A 69 -5.01 7.91 -2.58
C THR A 69 -5.60 6.50 -2.55
N PRO A 70 -6.01 6.01 -1.38
CA PRO A 70 -6.63 4.69 -1.25
C PRO A 70 -7.93 4.57 -2.05
N VAL A 71 -8.14 3.41 -2.67
CA VAL A 71 -9.34 3.09 -3.42
C VAL A 71 -10.19 2.09 -2.63
N ASN A 72 -10.99 2.57 -1.71
CA ASN A 72 -11.80 1.72 -0.82
C ASN A 72 -13.18 1.40 -1.40
N GLN A 73 -13.67 2.20 -2.33
CA GLN A 73 -14.96 1.99 -2.98
C GLN A 73 -14.94 2.49 -4.42
N LEU A 74 -15.56 1.75 -5.31
CA LEU A 74 -15.81 2.15 -6.69
C LEU A 74 -17.30 2.45 -6.86
N GLY A 75 -17.61 3.60 -7.47
CA GLY A 75 -18.91 3.89 -8.02
C GLY A 75 -18.94 3.47 -9.49
N ILE A 76 -19.98 2.78 -9.93
CA ILE A 76 -20.07 2.21 -11.27
C ILE A 76 -21.45 2.43 -11.83
N VAL A 77 -21.51 2.99 -13.06
CA VAL A 77 -22.70 3.03 -13.88
C VAL A 77 -22.36 2.47 -15.26
N ILE A 78 -23.10 1.46 -15.69
CA ILE A 78 -22.96 0.91 -17.04
C ILE A 78 -23.94 1.62 -17.95
N ARG A 79 -23.46 2.10 -19.10
CA ARG A 79 -24.25 2.89 -20.03
C ARG A 79 -24.02 2.51 -21.49
N SER A 80 -25.00 2.84 -22.35
CA SER A 80 -24.83 2.85 -23.79
C SER A 80 -23.87 3.97 -24.23
N ALA A 81 -23.36 3.87 -25.46
CA ALA A 81 -22.46 4.87 -26.04
C ALA A 81 -23.09 6.29 -26.10
N ASP A 82 -24.37 6.38 -26.38
CA ASP A 82 -25.15 7.62 -26.43
C ASP A 82 -25.62 8.10 -25.03
N GLY A 83 -25.36 7.33 -23.97
CA GLY A 83 -25.77 7.63 -22.59
C GLY A 83 -27.28 7.52 -22.33
N SER A 84 -28.09 7.11 -23.35
CA SER A 84 -29.55 7.04 -23.24
C SER A 84 -30.06 5.85 -22.45
N LYS A 85 -29.23 4.79 -22.31
CA LYS A 85 -29.57 3.57 -21.59
C LYS A 85 -28.55 3.32 -20.47
N LYS A 86 -29.07 2.91 -19.32
CA LYS A 86 -28.27 2.44 -18.18
C LYS A 86 -28.50 0.94 -17.98
N GLY A 87 -27.46 0.25 -17.51
CA GLY A 87 -27.57 -1.18 -17.19
C GLY A 87 -28.42 -1.46 -15.94
N ILE A 88 -28.48 -0.49 -15.04
CA ILE A 88 -29.34 -0.43 -13.85
C ILE A 88 -29.71 1.02 -13.60
N ASP A 89 -30.85 1.23 -12.96
CA ASP A 89 -31.40 2.57 -12.72
C ASP A 89 -30.67 3.37 -11.64
N THR A 90 -29.93 2.66 -10.78
CA THR A 90 -29.18 3.25 -9.67
C THR A 90 -27.68 3.03 -9.83
N ASP A 91 -26.89 3.91 -9.25
CA ASP A 91 -25.45 3.74 -9.18
C ASP A 91 -25.10 2.48 -8.35
N SER A 92 -24.15 1.71 -8.81
CA SER A 92 -23.64 0.56 -8.08
C SER A 92 -22.36 0.94 -7.37
N PHE A 93 -22.26 0.57 -6.11
CA PHE A 93 -21.07 0.77 -5.30
C PHE A 93 -20.44 -0.57 -4.95
N ILE A 94 -19.15 -0.70 -5.22
CA ILE A 94 -18.36 -1.90 -4.94
C ILE A 94 -17.30 -1.54 -3.91
N ALA A 95 -17.37 -2.17 -2.74
CA ALA A 95 -16.29 -2.09 -1.78
C ALA A 95 -15.04 -2.76 -2.37
N VAL A 96 -13.93 -2.09 -2.28
CA VAL A 96 -12.61 -2.58 -2.68
C VAL A 96 -11.79 -2.72 -1.41
N THR A 97 -11.19 -3.87 -1.24
CA THR A 97 -10.08 -3.98 -0.29
C THR A 97 -8.86 -3.44 -1.01
N ASP A 98 -8.65 -2.15 -0.91
CA ASP A 98 -7.36 -1.58 -1.22
C ASP A 98 -6.48 -1.97 -0.03
N THR A 99 -5.51 -2.82 -0.28
CA THR A 99 -4.49 -3.07 0.71
C THR A 99 -3.72 -1.76 0.80
N LYS A 100 -3.99 -0.99 1.83
CA LYS A 100 -3.35 0.27 2.17
C LYS A 100 -1.82 0.12 2.31
N TYR A 101 -1.32 -1.08 2.19
CA TYR A 101 0.05 -1.50 2.40
C TYR A 101 0.80 -1.72 1.07
N GLU A 102 0.61 -0.86 0.06
CA GLU A 102 1.39 -0.87 -1.19
C GLU A 102 1.57 -2.28 -1.82
N GLY A 103 0.55 -3.13 -1.68
CA GLY A 103 0.57 -4.53 -2.15
C GLY A 103 1.20 -5.53 -1.17
N PHE A 104 1.74 -5.07 -0.04
CA PHE A 104 2.24 -5.93 1.04
C PHE A 104 1.14 -6.23 2.06
N ALA A 105 0.98 -7.49 2.44
CA ALA A 105 0.09 -7.93 3.51
C ALA A 105 0.93 -8.32 4.73
N PRO A 106 0.85 -7.57 5.85
CA PRO A 106 1.55 -7.95 7.08
C PRO A 106 1.14 -9.34 7.55
N GLY A 107 2.11 -10.12 8.02
CA GLY A 107 1.88 -11.42 8.62
C GLY A 107 1.32 -11.32 10.04
N GLU A 108 1.14 -12.47 10.67
CA GLU A 108 0.81 -12.52 12.10
C GLU A 108 1.91 -11.83 12.93
N ILE A 109 1.47 -11.09 13.95
CA ILE A 109 2.40 -10.41 14.85
C ILE A 109 3.17 -11.44 15.66
N LYS A 110 4.49 -11.41 15.55
CA LYS A 110 5.38 -12.20 16.39
C LYS A 110 5.64 -11.43 17.68
N THR A 111 5.50 -12.09 18.82
CA THR A 111 5.75 -11.47 20.14
C THR A 111 6.95 -12.09 20.81
N ALA A 112 7.86 -11.25 21.27
CA ALA A 112 9.00 -11.65 22.09
C ALA A 112 9.50 -10.44 22.88
N ALA A 113 10.04 -10.68 24.08
CA ALA A 113 10.66 -9.63 24.86
C ALA A 113 11.89 -9.05 24.14
N VAL A 114 12.09 -7.74 24.25
CA VAL A 114 13.35 -7.10 23.80
C VAL A 114 14.53 -7.82 24.49
N PRO A 115 15.58 -8.20 23.74
CA PRO A 115 16.74 -8.83 24.35
C PRO A 115 17.33 -7.98 25.48
N ALA A 116 17.91 -8.63 26.47
CA ALA A 116 18.50 -7.95 27.64
C ALA A 116 19.57 -6.94 27.20
N ASP A 117 19.68 -5.87 27.95
CA ASP A 117 20.67 -4.79 27.76
C ASP A 117 20.51 -3.96 26.47
N MET A 118 19.39 -4.14 25.72
CA MET A 118 19.07 -3.29 24.58
C MET A 118 18.33 -2.02 25.02
N VAL A 119 18.62 -0.93 24.31
CA VAL A 119 17.94 0.37 24.47
C VAL A 119 17.21 0.74 23.19
N GLU A 120 16.33 1.72 23.26
CA GLU A 120 15.67 2.28 22.09
C GLU A 120 16.69 2.78 21.06
N GLY A 121 16.39 2.55 19.77
CA GLY A 121 17.25 2.91 18.65
C GLY A 121 18.16 1.78 18.17
N ILE A 122 19.38 2.12 17.82
CA ILE A 122 20.34 1.25 17.14
C ILE A 122 21.33 0.66 18.16
N ASN A 123 21.29 -0.65 18.33
CA ASN A 123 22.19 -1.38 19.24
C ASN A 123 23.18 -2.22 18.41
N ILE A 124 24.44 -1.83 18.39
CA ILE A 124 25.52 -2.56 17.70
C ILE A 124 26.00 -3.68 18.61
N MET A 125 25.73 -4.94 18.22
CA MET A 125 26.09 -6.12 19.02
C MET A 125 27.53 -6.57 18.75
N ASP A 126 27.90 -6.54 17.48
CA ASP A 126 29.24 -6.87 16.98
C ASP A 126 29.44 -6.25 15.59
N ASN A 127 30.54 -6.63 14.92
CA ASN A 127 30.89 -6.09 13.59
C ASN A 127 29.90 -6.45 12.46
N SER A 128 28.96 -7.36 12.69
CA SER A 128 28.05 -7.88 11.68
C SER A 128 26.59 -7.98 12.12
N THR A 129 26.31 -7.59 13.37
CA THR A 129 24.99 -7.77 13.99
C THR A 129 24.52 -6.50 14.67
N VAL A 130 23.32 -6.08 14.35
CA VAL A 130 22.66 -4.90 14.92
C VAL A 130 21.26 -5.28 15.39
N THR A 131 20.86 -4.82 16.57
CA THR A 131 19.48 -4.89 17.03
C THR A 131 18.85 -3.50 16.99
N LEU A 132 17.75 -3.38 16.26
CA LEU A 132 16.94 -2.17 16.18
C LEU A 132 15.79 -2.30 17.17
N VAL A 133 15.54 -1.24 17.95
CA VAL A 133 14.45 -1.18 18.93
C VAL A 133 13.67 0.10 18.72
N LEU A 134 12.41 -0.02 18.31
CA LEU A 134 11.51 1.09 18.05
C LEU A 134 10.44 1.15 19.15
N TYR A 135 10.40 2.24 19.92
CA TYR A 135 9.32 2.50 20.85
C TYR A 135 8.06 2.94 20.10
N ASP A 136 6.92 2.39 20.46
CA ASP A 136 5.68 2.55 19.69
C ASP A 136 4.46 3.00 20.49
N LYS A 137 4.48 2.94 21.80
CA LYS A 137 3.30 3.37 22.57
C LYS A 137 3.06 4.87 22.44
N ASP A 138 1.84 5.22 22.00
CA ASP A 138 1.37 6.59 22.09
C ASP A 138 0.98 6.97 23.55
N VAL A 139 0.57 8.22 23.74
CA VAL A 139 0.15 8.74 25.06
C VAL A 139 -1.07 8.01 25.65
N ASN A 140 -1.81 7.28 24.85
CA ASN A 140 -2.97 6.49 25.24
C ASN A 140 -2.63 4.99 25.40
N GLY A 141 -1.37 4.61 25.22
CA GLY A 141 -0.89 3.23 25.28
C GLY A 141 -1.26 2.39 24.04
N ASN A 142 -1.63 3.00 22.92
CA ASN A 142 -1.90 2.28 21.69
C ASN A 142 -0.60 1.95 20.96
N HIS A 143 -0.56 0.75 20.37
CA HIS A 143 0.52 0.29 19.48
C HIS A 143 0.15 0.46 18.01
N LYS A 144 1.15 0.46 17.13
CA LYS A 144 0.93 0.19 15.71
C LYS A 144 0.39 -1.24 15.52
N ASP A 145 -0.28 -1.47 14.40
CA ASP A 145 -0.82 -2.78 14.09
C ASP A 145 0.26 -3.77 13.66
N PHE A 146 1.33 -3.27 13.04
CA PHE A 146 2.52 -4.04 12.67
C PHE A 146 3.74 -3.13 12.54
N ALA A 147 4.93 -3.72 12.58
CA ALA A 147 6.17 -3.03 12.26
C ALA A 147 7.11 -3.94 11.45
N HIS A 148 7.70 -3.34 10.43
CA HIS A 148 8.73 -3.92 9.59
C HIS A 148 9.89 -2.94 9.45
N VAL A 149 11.04 -3.43 9.04
CA VAL A 149 12.17 -2.60 8.66
C VAL A 149 12.59 -2.90 7.22
N VAL A 150 12.90 -1.88 6.46
CA VAL A 150 13.43 -1.97 5.10
C VAL A 150 14.70 -1.14 5.00
N GLY A 151 15.65 -1.60 4.21
CA GLY A 151 16.92 -0.92 4.05
C GLY A 151 17.85 -1.65 3.10
N ASP A 152 19.08 -1.16 3.00
CA ASP A 152 20.11 -1.73 2.11
C ASP A 152 20.41 -3.20 2.43
N PHE A 153 20.22 -3.64 3.67
CA PHE A 153 20.46 -5.01 4.13
C PHE A 153 19.44 -6.03 3.59
N ASN A 154 18.28 -5.59 3.14
CA ASN A 154 17.25 -6.46 2.54
C ASN A 154 16.75 -5.96 1.18
N ASN A 155 17.57 -5.12 0.51
CA ASN A 155 17.25 -4.49 -0.78
C ASN A 155 15.88 -3.77 -0.76
N TRP A 156 15.57 -3.11 0.34
CA TRP A 156 14.33 -2.36 0.54
C TRP A 156 13.06 -3.20 0.35
N THR A 157 13.15 -4.50 0.66
CA THR A 157 12.07 -5.46 0.43
C THR A 157 11.30 -5.73 1.71
N LEU A 158 10.00 -5.50 1.69
CA LEU A 158 9.08 -5.93 2.75
C LEU A 158 8.86 -7.44 2.69
N SER A 159 9.05 -8.10 3.82
CA SER A 159 8.79 -9.53 3.97
C SER A 159 8.29 -9.87 5.36
N ASN A 160 7.56 -10.98 5.50
CA ASN A 160 7.08 -11.49 6.80
C ASN A 160 8.07 -12.49 7.43
N ASP A 161 9.36 -12.21 7.28
CA ASP A 161 10.44 -13.04 7.80
C ASP A 161 11.39 -12.23 8.72
N GLU A 162 12.43 -12.87 9.18
CA GLU A 162 13.44 -12.33 10.08
C GLU A 162 14.31 -11.18 9.51
N LYS A 163 14.18 -10.90 8.21
CA LYS A 163 14.93 -9.82 7.55
C LYS A 163 14.18 -8.50 7.53
N SER A 164 12.88 -8.52 7.82
CA SER A 164 12.04 -7.33 7.76
C SER A 164 11.02 -7.25 8.89
N GLN A 165 10.33 -8.34 9.24
CA GLN A 165 9.28 -8.32 10.26
C GLN A 165 9.85 -8.21 11.67
N MET A 166 9.41 -7.19 12.40
CA MET A 166 9.82 -6.96 13.78
C MET A 166 8.97 -7.77 14.79
N TYR A 167 9.57 -8.14 15.90
CA TYR A 167 8.88 -8.67 17.06
C TYR A 167 8.27 -7.55 17.89
N ARG A 168 7.12 -7.80 18.49
CA ARG A 168 6.49 -6.90 19.46
C ARG A 168 6.74 -7.38 20.88
N ASP A 169 7.24 -6.49 21.70
CA ASP A 169 7.30 -6.69 23.15
C ASP A 169 6.13 -5.95 23.81
N ASP A 170 5.11 -6.69 24.23
CA ASP A 170 3.92 -6.12 24.83
C ASP A 170 4.21 -5.49 26.22
N ALA A 171 5.27 -5.89 26.89
CA ALA A 171 5.64 -5.37 28.22
C ALA A 171 6.30 -3.99 28.12
N SER A 172 7.28 -3.82 27.24
CA SER A 172 7.98 -2.54 27.06
C SER A 172 7.22 -1.59 26.13
N GLY A 173 6.42 -2.10 25.20
CA GLY A 173 5.78 -1.33 24.16
C GLY A 173 6.69 -1.05 22.97
N CYS A 174 7.72 -1.87 22.80
CA CYS A 174 8.67 -1.73 21.71
C CYS A 174 8.45 -2.78 20.63
N TRP A 175 8.86 -2.43 19.41
CA TRP A 175 9.13 -3.35 18.34
C TRP A 175 10.63 -3.53 18.21
N TRP A 176 11.11 -4.73 17.89
CA TRP A 176 12.52 -4.98 17.76
C TRP A 176 12.83 -6.03 16.70
N ILE A 177 14.03 -5.96 16.14
CA ILE A 177 14.57 -6.93 15.19
C ILE A 177 16.09 -6.99 15.33
N THR A 178 16.66 -8.18 15.21
CA THR A 178 18.12 -8.35 15.10
C THR A 178 18.49 -8.69 13.66
N LEU A 179 19.30 -7.85 13.07
CA LEU A 179 19.83 -8.00 11.72
C LEU A 179 21.26 -8.53 11.81
N ALA A 180 21.50 -9.68 11.20
CA ALA A 180 22.81 -10.33 11.18
C ALA A 180 23.37 -10.43 9.75
N GLY A 181 24.67 -10.63 9.65
CA GLY A 181 25.36 -10.76 8.35
C GLY A 181 25.62 -9.43 7.66
N LEU A 182 25.69 -8.35 8.43
CA LEU A 182 26.03 -7.03 7.92
C LEU A 182 27.55 -6.94 7.68
N ASP A 183 27.96 -6.13 6.71
CA ASP A 183 29.38 -5.87 6.42
C ASP A 183 29.94 -4.86 7.42
N ALA A 184 31.03 -5.21 8.07
CA ALA A 184 31.72 -4.31 9.00
C ALA A 184 32.18 -3.01 8.32
N GLY A 185 31.85 -1.89 8.94
CA GLY A 185 32.26 -0.55 8.47
C GLY A 185 31.47 -0.03 7.26
N LYS A 186 30.46 -0.74 6.80
CA LYS A 186 29.53 -0.26 5.77
C LYS A 186 28.38 0.51 6.44
N GLU A 187 28.06 1.66 5.87
CA GLU A 187 26.84 2.39 6.23
C GLU A 187 25.63 1.73 5.55
N TYR A 188 24.54 1.59 6.29
CA TYR A 188 23.27 1.05 5.81
C TYR A 188 22.17 2.09 6.00
N ALA A 189 21.51 2.46 4.92
CA ALA A 189 20.28 3.23 5.02
C ALA A 189 19.09 2.32 5.33
N PHE A 190 18.17 2.78 6.18
CA PHE A 190 16.96 2.04 6.51
C PHE A 190 15.82 2.94 6.96
N GLN A 191 14.62 2.39 6.95
CA GLN A 191 13.41 2.99 7.51
C GLN A 191 12.55 1.92 8.16
N TYR A 192 11.76 2.33 9.13
CA TYR A 192 10.66 1.51 9.64
C TYR A 192 9.42 1.72 8.76
N TYR A 193 8.71 0.62 8.52
CA TYR A 193 7.46 0.55 7.82
C TYR A 193 6.40 0.07 8.80
N VAL A 194 5.56 0.98 9.29
CA VAL A 194 4.63 0.70 10.39
C VAL A 194 3.19 0.97 9.99
N GLY A 195 2.28 0.12 10.46
CA GLY A 195 0.85 0.30 10.24
C GLY A 195 0.15 0.96 11.40
N THR A 196 -0.83 1.80 11.11
CA THR A 196 -1.71 2.42 12.10
C THR A 196 -3.01 1.63 12.26
N LYS A 197 -3.77 1.91 13.33
CA LYS A 197 -5.10 1.33 13.55
C LYS A 197 -6.08 1.62 12.43
N GLU A 198 -5.95 2.78 11.81
CA GLU A 198 -6.75 3.21 10.67
C GLU A 198 -6.30 2.51 9.38
N GLY A 199 -5.25 1.68 9.46
CA GLY A 199 -4.64 0.97 8.35
C GLY A 199 -3.88 1.89 7.42
N GLU A 200 -3.36 2.98 7.92
CA GLU A 200 -2.39 3.81 7.22
C GLU A 200 -0.99 3.23 7.41
N VAL A 201 -0.15 3.42 6.41
CA VAL A 201 1.26 3.10 6.47
C VAL A 201 2.04 4.37 6.72
N ILE A 202 2.97 4.29 7.67
CA ILE A 202 3.89 5.37 7.97
C ILE A 202 5.31 4.83 7.80
N HIS A 203 6.12 5.58 7.07
CA HIS A 203 7.56 5.38 7.00
C HIS A 203 8.22 6.27 8.04
N LEU A 204 9.02 5.68 8.92
CA LEU A 204 9.68 6.39 10.01
C LEU A 204 11.19 6.23 9.89
N ALA A 205 11.91 7.34 10.02
CA ALA A 205 13.33 7.29 10.32
C ALA A 205 13.54 6.88 11.79
N ASP A 206 14.67 6.28 12.10
CA ASP A 206 15.05 6.03 13.49
C ASP A 206 15.42 7.34 14.18
N ALA A 207 14.88 7.57 15.37
CA ALA A 207 15.10 8.80 16.13
C ALA A 207 16.54 8.95 16.64
N TYR A 208 17.30 7.86 16.68
CA TYR A 208 18.68 7.80 17.17
C TYR A 208 19.71 7.64 16.05
N THR A 209 19.27 7.82 14.78
CA THR A 209 20.20 7.77 13.64
C THR A 209 21.17 8.94 13.65
N GLU A 210 22.42 8.68 13.28
CA GLU A 210 23.45 9.75 13.20
C GLU A 210 23.37 10.53 11.89
N LYS A 211 22.79 9.93 10.85
CA LYS A 211 22.63 10.53 9.54
C LYS A 211 21.20 10.35 9.04
N ILE A 212 20.65 11.41 8.49
CA ILE A 212 19.35 11.39 7.80
C ILE A 212 19.64 11.69 6.33
N LEU A 213 19.15 10.84 5.44
CA LEU A 213 19.18 11.09 4.01
C LEU A 213 18.05 12.04 3.64
N ASP A 214 18.37 13.13 2.96
CA ASP A 214 17.43 14.16 2.51
C ASP A 214 17.52 14.28 0.99
N PRO A 215 16.47 13.98 0.22
CA PRO A 215 16.50 14.03 -1.24
C PRO A 215 16.83 15.40 -1.81
N ASP A 216 16.58 16.48 -1.07
CA ASP A 216 16.87 17.83 -1.52
C ASP A 216 18.35 18.21 -1.35
N ASN A 217 19.02 17.63 -0.35
CA ASN A 217 20.40 17.98 0.02
C ASN A 217 21.41 16.88 -0.31
N ASP A 218 21.00 15.61 -0.38
CA ASP A 218 21.86 14.46 -0.58
C ASP A 218 21.84 13.99 -2.05
N LYS A 219 22.30 14.86 -2.97
CA LYS A 219 22.25 14.62 -4.42
C LYS A 219 23.11 13.43 -4.90
N ASP A 220 24.01 12.95 -4.06
CA ASP A 220 24.94 11.87 -4.37
C ASP A 220 24.46 10.51 -3.85
N ILE A 221 23.23 10.42 -3.30
CA ILE A 221 22.64 9.13 -2.91
C ILE A 221 22.44 8.28 -4.17
N SER A 222 22.97 7.07 -4.16
CA SER A 222 22.77 6.17 -5.29
C SER A 222 21.29 5.84 -5.49
N ALA A 223 20.84 5.72 -6.73
CA ALA A 223 19.46 5.34 -7.05
C ALA A 223 19.05 3.96 -6.46
N SER A 224 20.04 3.12 -6.11
CA SER A 224 19.80 1.84 -5.42
C SER A 224 19.50 2.00 -3.92
N THR A 225 19.97 3.10 -3.31
CA THR A 225 19.66 3.44 -1.91
C THR A 225 18.37 4.26 -1.81
N TYR A 226 18.06 4.98 -2.89
CA TYR A 226 16.91 5.85 -3.00
C TYR A 226 15.74 5.10 -3.67
N ASN A 227 14.75 4.74 -2.90
CA ASN A 227 13.50 4.21 -3.44
C ASN A 227 12.49 5.35 -3.57
N GLU A 228 12.15 5.75 -4.80
CA GLU A 228 11.18 6.81 -5.10
C GLU A 228 9.77 6.55 -4.51
N ASN A 229 9.51 5.34 -4.03
CA ASN A 229 8.30 4.98 -3.31
C ASN A 229 8.39 5.22 -1.79
N LEU A 230 9.56 5.62 -1.27
CA LEU A 230 9.72 5.99 0.12
C LEU A 230 9.33 7.47 0.29
N VAL A 231 8.42 7.72 1.19
CA VAL A 231 8.02 9.08 1.60
C VAL A 231 8.85 9.45 2.80
N TYR A 232 9.67 10.46 2.65
CA TYR A 232 10.41 11.09 3.75
C TYR A 232 9.51 12.05 4.51
#